data_6cc2ef8bd2c6ebc2ed0e63604cf8b493
#
_entry.id   6cc2ef8bd2c6ebc2ed0e63604cf8b493
#
_cell.length_a   1.000
_cell.length_b   1.000
_cell.length_c   1.000
_cell.angle_alpha   90.00
_cell.angle_beta   90.00
_cell.angle_gamma   90.00
#
_symmetry.space_group_name_H-M   'P 1'
#
loop_
_entity.id
_entity.type
_entity.pdbx_description
1 polymer ?
#
loop_
_entity_poly.entity_id
_entity_poly.type
_entity_poly.pdbx_seq_one_letter_code
_entity_poly.pdbx_strand_id
1 'polypeptide(L)'
;MIVASKRYGDYVKEIAESMGCFEAVSFVDNDREGAIGKLEEIETFYPEYSCAIAACDDGAKRLEWNKKLEALYNIPVLFHMDSTISPSATLMPGCIVEPRAVVGCGSTIGQATVVGANTVVEPYSFIGDSCTLKS
;
A
#
# COMPACT_ATOMS: atom_id res chain seq x y z
N MET A 1 -5.25 -6.55 6.36
CA MET A 1 -4.75 -7.72 5.61
C MET A 1 -3.82 -7.26 4.48
N ILE A 2 -2.64 -7.82 4.40
CA ILE A 2 -1.67 -7.51 3.35
C ILE A 2 -1.59 -8.69 2.40
N VAL A 3 -1.96 -8.46 1.14
CA VAL A 3 -1.81 -9.45 0.06
C VAL A 3 -0.41 -9.24 -0.51
N ALA A 4 0.51 -10.10 -0.09
CA ALA A 4 1.92 -9.89 -0.29
C ALA A 4 2.54 -10.86 -1.28
N SER A 5 3.64 -10.45 -1.87
CA SER A 5 4.58 -11.34 -2.52
C SER A 5 5.99 -10.94 -2.12
N LYS A 6 6.83 -11.93 -1.92
CA LYS A 6 8.24 -11.75 -1.57
C LYS A 6 8.42 -10.93 -0.29
N ARG A 7 9.57 -10.29 -0.17
CA ARG A 7 9.96 -9.53 1.02
C ARG A 7 9.26 -8.19 1.17
N TYR A 8 8.69 -7.68 0.10
CA TYR A 8 8.04 -6.36 0.15
C TYR A 8 6.88 -6.34 1.15
N GLY A 9 6.20 -7.46 1.33
CA GLY A 9 5.14 -7.59 2.33
C GLY A 9 5.63 -7.30 3.76
N ASP A 10 6.81 -7.76 4.13
CA ASP A 10 7.38 -7.48 5.45
C ASP A 10 7.62 -5.99 5.65
N TYR A 11 8.14 -5.33 4.63
CA TYR A 11 8.40 -3.90 4.66
C TYR A 11 7.10 -3.09 4.80
N VAL A 12 6.08 -3.48 4.05
CA VAL A 12 4.77 -2.82 4.11
C VAL A 12 4.12 -3.03 5.49
N LYS A 13 4.32 -4.19 6.11
CA LYS A 13 3.85 -4.43 7.46
C LYS A 13 4.46 -3.42 8.45
N GLU A 14 5.75 -3.17 8.36
CA GLU A 14 6.41 -2.17 9.21
C GLU A 14 5.83 -0.78 9.00
N ILE A 15 5.53 -0.42 7.76
CA ILE A 15 4.90 0.86 7.44
C ILE A 15 3.51 0.95 8.10
N ALA A 16 2.71 -0.08 7.96
CA ALA A 16 1.37 -0.13 8.55
C ALA A 16 1.44 -0.04 10.08
N GLU A 17 2.36 -0.77 10.70
CA GLU A 17 2.53 -0.75 12.14
C GLU A 17 2.99 0.62 12.65
N SER A 18 3.80 1.34 11.88
CA SER A 18 4.25 2.68 12.25
C SER A 18 3.10 3.69 12.36
N MET A 19 2.01 3.46 11.63
CA MET A 19 0.83 4.34 11.67
C MET A 19 0.05 4.23 12.98
N GLY A 20 0.15 3.11 13.69
CA GLY A 20 -0.48 2.92 14.98
C GLY A 20 -2.01 2.81 14.97
N CYS A 21 -2.64 2.68 13.81
CA CYS A 21 -4.10 2.66 13.68
C CYS A 21 -4.69 1.28 13.33
N PHE A 22 -3.86 0.26 13.19
CA PHE A 22 -4.33 -1.09 12.87
C PHE A 22 -4.17 -2.00 14.09
N GLU A 23 -5.23 -2.72 14.44
CA GLU A 23 -5.21 -3.65 15.57
C GLU A 23 -4.35 -4.87 15.28
N ALA A 24 -4.42 -5.38 14.06
CA ALA A 24 -3.67 -6.55 13.64
C ALA A 24 -3.34 -6.45 12.15
N VAL A 25 -2.16 -6.96 11.80
CA VAL A 25 -1.71 -7.03 10.41
C VAL A 25 -1.43 -8.49 10.08
N SER A 26 -2.15 -9.04 9.11
CA SER A 26 -2.00 -10.42 8.67
C SER A 26 -1.66 -10.49 7.20
N PHE A 27 -0.97 -11.56 6.79
CA PHE A 27 -0.58 -11.76 5.40
C PHE A 27 -1.46 -12.78 4.69
N VAL A 28 -1.73 -12.49 3.42
CA VAL A 28 -2.21 -13.46 2.45
C VAL A 28 -1.10 -13.61 1.42
N ASP A 29 -0.54 -14.79 1.31
CA ASP A 29 0.62 -15.05 0.45
C ASP A 29 0.68 -16.53 0.16
N ASN A 30 0.87 -16.91 -1.11
CA ASN A 30 0.90 -18.31 -1.52
C ASN A 30 2.10 -19.07 -0.94
N ASP A 31 3.20 -18.38 -0.65
CA ASP A 31 4.47 -19.00 -0.30
C ASP A 31 5.01 -18.58 1.08
N ARG A 32 4.23 -17.84 1.87
CA ARG A 32 4.70 -17.31 3.15
C ARG A 32 4.29 -18.20 4.30
N GLU A 33 5.24 -18.58 5.14
CA GLU A 33 4.96 -19.24 6.41
C GLU A 33 4.24 -18.27 7.36
N GLY A 34 3.20 -18.75 8.01
CA GLY A 34 2.40 -17.92 8.92
C GLY A 34 1.36 -17.05 8.26
N ALA A 35 1.19 -17.13 6.94
CA ALA A 35 0.10 -16.45 6.26
C ALA A 35 -1.25 -17.06 6.65
N ILE A 36 -2.29 -16.23 6.69
CA ILE A 36 -3.64 -16.71 7.00
C ILE A 36 -4.30 -17.46 5.85
N GLY A 37 -3.77 -17.33 4.65
CA GLY A 37 -4.28 -18.04 3.48
C GLY A 37 -3.56 -17.61 2.20
N LYS A 38 -4.12 -18.06 1.10
CA LYS A 38 -3.61 -17.82 -0.25
C LYS A 38 -4.45 -16.79 -0.97
N LEU A 39 -3.90 -16.23 -2.06
CA LEU A 39 -4.57 -15.23 -2.89
C LEU A 39 -5.97 -15.63 -3.35
N GLU A 40 -6.16 -16.88 -3.70
CA GLU A 40 -7.45 -17.41 -4.15
C GLU A 40 -8.49 -17.48 -3.04
N GLU A 41 -8.10 -17.35 -1.79
CA GLU A 41 -8.95 -17.45 -0.62
C GLU A 41 -9.36 -16.08 -0.05
N ILE A 42 -9.06 -14.98 -0.71
CA ILE A 42 -9.29 -13.62 -0.17
C ILE A 42 -10.74 -13.36 0.23
N GLU A 43 -11.70 -14.00 -0.43
CA GLU A 43 -13.12 -13.82 -0.11
C GLU A 43 -13.50 -14.44 1.24
N THR A 44 -12.75 -15.43 1.70
CA THR A 44 -13.06 -16.16 2.94
C THR A 44 -12.77 -15.35 4.19
N PHE A 45 -11.97 -14.29 4.09
CA PHE A 45 -11.57 -13.47 5.23
C PHE A 45 -12.48 -12.28 5.48
N TYR A 46 -13.43 -12.03 4.58
CA TYR A 46 -14.46 -11.02 4.79
C TYR A 46 -15.60 -11.62 5.64
N PRO A 47 -16.16 -10.93 6.64
CA PRO A 47 -15.86 -9.54 7.05
C PRO A 47 -14.87 -9.40 8.20
N GLU A 48 -14.11 -10.42 8.56
CA GLU A 48 -13.14 -10.37 9.66
C GLU A 48 -12.11 -9.26 9.50
N TYR A 49 -11.67 -9.01 8.25
CA TYR A 49 -10.77 -7.91 7.92
C TYR A 49 -11.53 -6.86 7.11
N SER A 50 -11.47 -5.61 7.55
CA SER A 50 -12.16 -4.51 6.87
C SER A 50 -11.30 -3.84 5.80
N CYS A 51 -9.99 -3.87 5.95
CA CYS A 51 -9.03 -3.25 5.04
C CYS A 51 -8.08 -4.27 4.46
N ALA A 52 -7.74 -4.11 3.20
CA ALA A 52 -6.74 -4.94 2.53
C ALA A 52 -5.95 -4.12 1.52
N ILE A 53 -4.70 -4.45 1.33
CA ILE A 53 -3.83 -3.79 0.37
C ILE A 53 -2.88 -4.79 -0.27
N ALA A 54 -2.59 -4.60 -1.55
CA ALA A 54 -1.57 -5.37 -2.25
C ALA A 54 -0.18 -4.80 -1.97
N ALA A 55 0.75 -5.68 -1.64
CA ALA A 55 2.13 -5.32 -1.33
C ALA A 55 3.08 -6.17 -2.16
N CYS A 56 3.30 -5.77 -3.39
CA CYS A 56 4.32 -6.37 -4.25
C CYS A 56 5.08 -5.28 -5.01
N ASP A 57 6.29 -5.60 -5.42
CA ASP A 57 7.15 -4.66 -6.12
C ASP A 57 6.79 -4.47 -7.60
N ASP A 58 5.97 -5.35 -8.16
CA ASP A 58 5.44 -5.22 -9.51
C ASP A 58 4.20 -4.33 -9.51
N GLY A 59 4.29 -3.15 -10.15
CA GLY A 59 3.19 -2.19 -10.16
C GLY A 59 1.92 -2.71 -10.82
N ALA A 60 2.03 -3.44 -11.92
CA ALA A 60 0.88 -4.00 -12.61
C ALA A 60 0.15 -5.03 -11.75
N LYS A 61 0.89 -5.92 -11.09
CA LYS A 61 0.33 -6.89 -10.14
C LYS A 61 -0.32 -6.19 -8.95
N ARG A 62 0.32 -5.17 -8.42
CA ARG A 62 -0.19 -4.40 -7.30
C ARG A 62 -1.54 -3.79 -7.62
N LEU A 63 -1.66 -3.18 -8.80
CA LEU A 63 -2.92 -2.61 -9.25
C LEU A 63 -3.99 -3.69 -9.48
N GLU A 64 -3.63 -4.79 -10.13
CA GLU A 64 -4.54 -5.90 -10.38
C GLU A 64 -5.08 -6.49 -9.07
N TRP A 65 -4.22 -6.74 -8.09
CA TRP A 65 -4.64 -7.29 -6.81
C TRP A 65 -5.52 -6.32 -6.03
N ASN A 66 -5.20 -5.03 -6.03
CA ASN A 66 -6.06 -4.04 -5.39
C ASN A 66 -7.43 -3.97 -6.04
N LYS A 67 -7.51 -4.12 -7.36
CA LYS A 67 -8.80 -4.17 -8.07
C LYS A 67 -9.66 -5.36 -7.62
N LYS A 68 -9.05 -6.50 -7.38
CA LYS A 68 -9.77 -7.66 -6.85
C LYS A 68 -10.22 -7.43 -5.40
N LEU A 69 -9.39 -6.77 -4.60
CA LEU A 69 -9.70 -6.52 -3.19
C LEU A 69 -10.78 -5.47 -2.99
N GLU A 70 -10.86 -4.47 -3.85
CA GLU A 70 -11.80 -3.35 -3.65
C GLU A 70 -13.27 -3.73 -3.66
N ALA A 71 -13.61 -4.90 -4.22
CA ALA A 71 -14.98 -5.40 -4.21
C ALA A 71 -15.48 -5.78 -2.80
N LEU A 72 -14.55 -6.15 -1.90
CA LEU A 72 -14.87 -6.67 -0.57
C LEU A 72 -14.27 -5.84 0.58
N TYR A 73 -13.14 -5.19 0.33
CA TYR A 73 -12.37 -4.52 1.37
C TYR A 73 -12.16 -3.05 1.04
N ASN A 74 -11.97 -2.24 2.07
CA ASN A 74 -11.48 -0.89 1.90
C ASN A 74 -9.99 -0.96 1.58
N ILE A 75 -9.55 -0.23 0.58
CA ILE A 75 -8.14 -0.17 0.19
C ILE A 75 -7.53 1.09 0.77
N PRO A 76 -6.70 0.98 1.81
CA PRO A 76 -6.12 2.16 2.45
C PRO A 76 -4.96 2.76 1.66
N VAL A 77 -4.57 3.94 2.07
CA VAL A 77 -3.27 4.52 1.76
C VAL A 77 -2.39 4.25 2.98
N LEU A 78 -1.25 3.61 2.77
CA LEU A 78 -0.28 3.38 3.85
C LEU A 78 0.86 4.38 3.71
N PHE A 79 1.26 4.98 4.81
CA PHE A 79 2.38 5.90 4.83
C PHE A 79 3.16 5.73 6.14
N HIS A 80 4.47 5.69 6.02
CA HIS A 80 5.32 5.60 7.20
C HIS A 80 5.25 6.91 8.01
N MET A 81 5.32 6.79 9.32
CA MET A 81 5.26 7.97 10.21
C MET A 81 6.37 8.98 9.96
N ASP A 82 7.50 8.54 9.39
CA ASP A 82 8.61 9.43 9.05
C ASP A 82 8.48 10.04 7.64
N SER A 83 7.39 9.80 6.93
CA SER A 83 7.13 10.46 5.66
C SER A 83 6.49 11.83 5.90
N THR A 84 6.63 12.71 4.91
CA THR A 84 6.01 14.04 4.94
C THR A 84 5.04 14.16 3.77
N ILE A 85 3.76 14.21 4.08
CA ILE A 85 2.71 14.32 3.05
C ILE A 85 1.98 15.64 3.28
N SER A 86 1.98 16.50 2.26
CA SER A 86 1.25 17.77 2.35
C SER A 86 -0.24 17.54 2.55
N PRO A 87 -0.91 18.31 3.42
CA PRO A 87 -2.36 18.20 3.61
C PRO A 87 -3.17 18.41 2.33
N SER A 88 -2.63 19.13 1.36
CA SER A 88 -3.31 19.38 0.07
C SER A 88 -3.01 18.35 -1.00
N ALA A 89 -2.15 17.37 -0.71
CA ALA A 89 -1.89 16.28 -1.64
C ALA A 89 -3.04 15.27 -1.63
N THR A 90 -3.31 14.68 -2.80
CA THR A 90 -4.32 13.63 -2.95
C THR A 90 -3.62 12.32 -3.29
N LEU A 91 -3.81 11.32 -2.45
CA LEU A 91 -3.30 9.98 -2.68
C LEU A 91 -4.47 9.04 -2.91
N MET A 92 -4.47 8.36 -4.04
CA MET A 92 -5.53 7.42 -4.40
C MET A 92 -5.36 6.10 -3.66
N PRO A 93 -6.43 5.28 -3.55
CA PRO A 93 -6.35 4.02 -2.79
C PRO A 93 -5.22 3.10 -3.25
N GLY A 94 -4.62 2.43 -2.28
CA GLY A 94 -3.56 1.47 -2.54
C GLY A 94 -2.16 2.06 -2.65
N CYS A 95 -2.02 3.37 -2.47
CA CYS A 95 -0.70 4.00 -2.42
C CYS A 95 0.06 3.58 -1.17
N ILE A 96 1.37 3.44 -1.31
CA ILE A 96 2.28 3.14 -0.21
C ILE A 96 3.38 4.19 -0.23
N VAL A 97 3.53 4.91 0.88
CA VAL A 97 4.55 5.95 1.03
C VAL A 97 5.59 5.47 2.03
N GLU A 98 6.81 5.29 1.55
CA GLU A 98 7.90 4.72 2.34
C GLU A 98 8.56 5.77 3.24
N PRO A 99 9.40 5.32 4.21
CA PRO A 99 10.03 6.26 5.16
C PRO A 99 10.79 7.41 4.49
N ARG A 100 10.64 8.59 5.03
CA ARG A 100 11.31 9.81 4.59
C ARG A 100 10.99 10.24 3.16
N ALA A 101 9.93 9.72 2.58
CA ALA A 101 9.41 10.24 1.32
C ALA A 101 8.69 11.56 1.59
N VAL A 102 8.71 12.44 0.59
CA VAL A 102 8.05 13.76 0.67
C VAL A 102 7.06 13.86 -0.49
N VAL A 103 5.81 14.18 -0.18
CA VAL A 103 4.79 14.45 -1.19
C VAL A 103 4.38 15.92 -1.08
N GLY A 104 4.71 16.70 -2.09
CA GLY A 104 4.51 18.15 -2.11
C GLY A 104 3.06 18.58 -2.24
N CYS A 105 2.80 19.84 -1.90
CA CYS A 105 1.45 20.39 -1.89
C CYS A 105 0.81 20.35 -3.29
N GLY A 106 -0.50 20.09 -3.33
CA GLY A 106 -1.27 20.06 -4.56
C GLY A 106 -0.97 18.88 -5.49
N SER A 107 -0.11 17.94 -5.07
CA SER A 107 0.22 16.78 -5.89
C SER A 107 -0.87 15.74 -5.86
N THR A 108 -0.99 14.96 -6.93
CA THR A 108 -1.92 13.84 -7.03
C THR A 108 -1.14 12.57 -7.34
N ILE A 109 -1.30 11.56 -6.52
CA ILE A 109 -0.66 10.26 -6.68
C ILE A 109 -1.73 9.23 -7.07
N GLY A 110 -1.54 8.56 -8.18
CA GLY A 110 -2.50 7.57 -8.70
C GLY A 110 -2.57 6.29 -7.87
N GLN A 111 -3.54 5.45 -8.22
CA GLN A 111 -3.82 4.21 -7.49
C GLN A 111 -2.62 3.25 -7.49
N ALA A 112 -2.43 2.54 -6.38
CA ALA A 112 -1.43 1.49 -6.25
C ALA A 112 0.00 1.96 -6.59
N THR A 113 0.29 3.23 -6.37
CA THR A 113 1.61 3.82 -6.59
C THR A 113 2.43 3.77 -5.31
N VAL A 114 3.70 3.41 -5.45
CA VAL A 114 4.67 3.43 -4.35
C VAL A 114 5.55 4.66 -4.48
N VAL A 115 5.58 5.47 -3.44
CA VAL A 115 6.55 6.57 -3.30
C VAL A 115 7.68 6.05 -2.42
N GLY A 116 8.80 5.72 -3.05
CA GLY A 116 9.94 5.08 -2.40
C GLY A 116 10.62 5.94 -1.35
N ALA A 117 11.40 5.30 -0.50
CA ALA A 117 12.12 5.98 0.58
C ALA A 117 13.02 7.09 0.03
N ASN A 118 13.04 8.22 0.72
CA ASN A 118 13.82 9.41 0.35
C ASN A 118 13.44 10.03 -1.01
N THR A 119 12.33 9.65 -1.58
CA THR A 119 11.84 10.24 -2.83
C THR A 119 11.08 11.53 -2.53
N VAL A 120 11.30 12.54 -3.35
CA VAL A 120 10.58 13.82 -3.26
C VAL A 120 9.65 13.96 -4.48
N VAL A 121 8.36 14.06 -4.22
CA VAL A 121 7.37 14.44 -5.23
C VAL A 121 7.19 15.96 -5.11
N GLU A 122 7.62 16.68 -6.13
CA GLU A 122 7.54 18.13 -6.15
C GLU A 122 6.08 18.62 -6.08
N PRO A 123 5.84 19.83 -5.55
CA PRO A 123 4.50 20.40 -5.52
C PRO A 123 3.83 20.43 -6.90
N TYR A 124 2.52 20.19 -6.89
CA TYR A 124 1.67 20.21 -8.10
C TYR A 124 2.05 19.19 -9.16
N SER A 125 2.70 18.10 -8.76
CA SER A 125 3.00 16.98 -9.65
C SER A 125 1.79 16.07 -9.80
N PHE A 126 1.71 15.40 -10.93
CA PHE A 126 0.73 14.34 -11.17
C PHE A 126 1.47 13.04 -11.47
N ILE A 127 1.26 12.04 -10.62
CA ILE A 127 1.84 10.71 -10.79
C ILE A 127 0.70 9.74 -11.13
N GLY A 128 0.88 8.96 -12.20
CA GLY A 128 -0.13 8.01 -12.66
C GLY A 128 -0.27 6.78 -11.75
N ASP A 129 -1.16 5.87 -12.17
CA ASP A 129 -1.41 4.64 -11.43
C ASP A 129 -0.25 3.66 -11.53
N SER A 130 -0.14 2.79 -10.54
CA SER A 130 0.79 1.65 -10.48
C SER A 130 2.27 1.99 -10.72
N CYS A 131 2.65 3.22 -10.48
CA CYS A 131 4.04 3.66 -10.57
C CYS A 131 4.82 3.21 -9.33
N THR A 132 6.13 3.09 -9.50
CA THR A 132 7.05 2.90 -8.38
C THR A 132 8.14 3.96 -8.51
N LEU A 133 8.11 4.94 -7.60
CA LEU A 133 9.09 6.02 -7.60
C LEU A 133 10.24 5.64 -6.68
N LYS A 134 11.45 5.90 -7.14
CA LYS A 134 12.69 5.64 -6.37
C LYS A 134 13.54 6.89 -6.32
N SER A 135 14.27 7.01 -5.23
CA SER A 135 15.21 8.12 -5.05
C SER A 135 16.43 8.01 -5.98
#